data_a7a15c186a63c4c5bd35759dec9d8dac
#
_entry.id   a7a15c186a63c4c5bd35759dec9d8dac
#
_cell.length_a   1.000
_cell.length_b   1.000
_cell.length_c   1.000
_cell.angle_alpha   90.00
_cell.angle_beta   90.00
_cell.angle_gamma   90.00
#
_symmetry.space_group_name_H-M   'P 1'
#
loop_
_entity.id
_entity.type
_entity.pdbx_description
1 polymer ?
#
loop_
_entity_poly.entity_id
_entity_poly.type
_entity_poly.pdbx_seq_one_letter_code
_entity_poly.pdbx_strand_id
1 'polypeptide(L)'
;MKCRFLSVAATAYFMAACACGTGLKNGDLVFVGENGSAFSSAIADATADSEGIRWVHVGIIEVRGDSLFVIEAEPRNGVRCLPLDGFVEEQEGAVLKFMRLKTGFAADDAIARAKARMGEPYDWYYLPDNGRCYCSELVYDSYLDESGAHIFPAESMSFRDADGQMPQFWIDLFAALGCEVPEGEKGTNPDSMAESGLLYEVFTDKI
;
A
#
# COMPACT_ATOMS: atom_id res chain seq x y z
N MET A 1 29.12 28.68 -31.91
CA MET A 1 28.27 27.50 -32.16
C MET A 1 27.63 27.10 -30.83
N LYS A 2 26.36 27.45 -30.60
CA LYS A 2 25.63 27.13 -29.35
C LYS A 2 24.81 25.85 -29.58
N CYS A 3 25.22 24.77 -28.98
CA CYS A 3 24.45 23.51 -28.97
C CYS A 3 23.26 23.69 -28.03
N ARG A 4 22.05 23.71 -28.58
CA ARG A 4 20.79 23.65 -27.82
C ARG A 4 20.52 22.17 -27.53
N PHE A 5 20.61 21.76 -26.25
CA PHE A 5 20.04 20.51 -25.80
C PHE A 5 18.51 20.66 -25.79
N LEU A 6 17.85 19.95 -26.69
CA LEU A 6 16.41 19.70 -26.58
C LEU A 6 16.21 18.67 -25.49
N SER A 7 15.65 19.11 -24.39
CA SER A 7 15.05 18.22 -23.39
C SER A 7 13.78 17.62 -23.99
N VAL A 8 13.81 16.35 -24.33
CA VAL A 8 12.61 15.59 -24.69
C VAL A 8 11.94 15.21 -23.35
N ALA A 9 10.94 15.99 -22.96
CA ALA A 9 10.02 15.57 -21.91
C ALA A 9 9.26 14.34 -22.42
N ALA A 10 9.56 13.17 -21.87
CA ALA A 10 8.76 11.99 -22.06
C ALA A 10 7.44 12.23 -21.30
N THR A 11 6.43 12.72 -21.99
CA THR A 11 5.06 12.79 -21.46
C THR A 11 4.54 11.36 -21.47
N ALA A 12 4.56 10.72 -20.29
CA ALA A 12 3.84 9.48 -20.11
C ALA A 12 2.35 9.75 -20.31
N TYR A 13 1.82 9.33 -21.45
CA TYR A 13 0.39 9.34 -21.72
C TYR A 13 -0.23 8.22 -20.90
N PHE A 14 -0.59 8.51 -19.65
CA PHE A 14 -1.53 7.69 -18.92
C PHE A 14 -2.90 7.96 -19.56
N MET A 15 -3.35 7.06 -20.42
CA MET A 15 -4.73 7.09 -20.88
C MET A 15 -5.60 6.97 -19.64
N ALA A 16 -6.55 7.89 -19.47
CA ALA A 16 -7.60 7.80 -18.43
C ALA A 16 -8.02 6.34 -18.31
N ALA A 17 -7.71 5.72 -17.16
CA ALA A 17 -7.87 4.28 -16.99
C ALA A 17 -9.35 3.98 -16.90
N CYS A 18 -9.96 3.71 -18.06
CA CYS A 18 -11.32 3.19 -18.13
C CYS A 18 -11.27 1.75 -17.57
N ALA A 19 -12.11 1.43 -16.59
CA ALA A 19 -12.21 0.11 -15.99
C ALA A 19 -12.29 -1.01 -17.04
N CYS A 20 -12.87 -0.72 -18.19
CA CYS A 20 -13.03 -1.65 -19.31
C CYS A 20 -11.70 -2.04 -19.99
N GLY A 21 -10.64 -1.22 -19.87
CA GLY A 21 -9.32 -1.45 -20.54
C GLY A 21 -8.29 -2.14 -19.65
N THR A 22 -8.35 -1.97 -18.33
CA THR A 22 -7.35 -2.48 -17.39
C THR A 22 -7.65 -3.89 -16.87
N GLY A 23 -8.91 -4.35 -16.96
CA GLY A 23 -9.37 -5.60 -16.36
C GLY A 23 -9.43 -5.59 -14.83
N LEU A 24 -9.24 -4.42 -14.19
CA LEU A 24 -9.34 -4.26 -12.74
C LEU A 24 -10.78 -4.43 -12.26
N LYS A 25 -10.93 -4.92 -11.03
CA LYS A 25 -12.21 -5.21 -10.38
C LYS A 25 -12.23 -4.69 -8.95
N ASN A 26 -13.44 -4.58 -8.38
CA ASN A 26 -13.61 -4.34 -6.96
C ASN A 26 -12.77 -5.32 -6.12
N GLY A 27 -12.01 -4.80 -5.16
CA GLY A 27 -11.18 -5.59 -4.28
C GLY A 27 -9.88 -6.12 -4.90
N ASP A 28 -9.45 -5.61 -6.06
CA ASP A 28 -8.05 -5.75 -6.46
C ASP A 28 -7.19 -4.88 -5.56
N LEU A 29 -5.94 -5.25 -5.36
CA LEU A 29 -4.97 -4.50 -4.59
C LEU A 29 -3.96 -3.84 -5.52
N VAL A 30 -3.57 -2.61 -5.22
CA VAL A 30 -2.42 -1.94 -5.83
C VAL A 30 -1.31 -1.85 -4.80
N PHE A 31 -0.17 -2.45 -5.11
CA PHE A 31 1.07 -2.37 -4.33
C PHE A 31 2.00 -1.34 -4.94
N VAL A 32 2.66 -0.57 -4.09
CA VAL A 32 3.63 0.47 -4.47
C VAL A 32 5.01 0.03 -4.02
N GLY A 33 5.94 -0.02 -4.97
CA GLY A 33 7.35 -0.29 -4.70
C GLY A 33 8.05 0.89 -4.05
N GLU A 34 9.22 0.65 -3.47
CA GLU A 34 10.06 1.68 -2.87
C GLU A 34 10.35 2.82 -3.86
N ASN A 35 10.22 4.08 -3.38
CA ASN A 35 10.42 5.30 -4.17
C ASN A 35 11.60 6.17 -3.70
N GLY A 36 12.42 5.67 -2.77
CA GLY A 36 13.63 6.34 -2.26
C GLY A 36 13.36 7.46 -1.25
N SER A 37 12.12 7.69 -0.80
CA SER A 37 11.86 8.57 0.35
C SER A 37 12.33 7.93 1.65
N ALA A 38 12.69 8.73 2.67
CA ALA A 38 13.17 8.20 3.95
C ALA A 38 12.17 7.25 4.62
N PHE A 39 10.88 7.54 4.53
CA PHE A 39 9.82 6.68 5.05
C PHE A 39 9.69 5.38 4.24
N SER A 40 9.67 5.48 2.92
CA SER A 40 9.62 4.32 2.02
C SER A 40 10.82 3.38 2.24
N SER A 41 12.03 3.94 2.32
CA SER A 41 13.24 3.16 2.59
C SER A 41 13.22 2.51 3.97
N ALA A 42 12.73 3.20 5.01
CA ALA A 42 12.61 2.62 6.36
C ALA A 42 11.63 1.43 6.41
N ILE A 43 10.49 1.52 5.69
CA ILE A 43 9.57 0.39 5.54
C ILE A 43 10.27 -0.76 4.79
N ALA A 44 10.88 -0.46 3.65
CA ALA A 44 11.56 -1.45 2.82
C ALA A 44 12.68 -2.18 3.60
N ASP A 45 13.45 -1.48 4.41
CA ASP A 45 14.52 -2.06 5.23
C ASP A 45 13.96 -2.97 6.33
N ALA A 46 12.81 -2.61 6.93
CA ALA A 46 12.18 -3.40 7.98
C ALA A 46 11.42 -4.64 7.47
N THR A 47 11.07 -4.69 6.17
CA THR A 47 10.26 -5.76 5.58
C THR A 47 11.02 -6.62 4.56
N ALA A 48 12.33 -6.45 4.43
CA ALA A 48 13.16 -7.06 3.39
C ALA A 48 13.41 -8.56 3.65
N ASP A 49 12.50 -9.41 3.19
CA ASP A 49 12.67 -10.88 3.19
C ASP A 49 12.97 -11.46 1.79
N SER A 50 12.90 -10.65 0.71
CA SER A 50 13.00 -11.13 -0.67
C SER A 50 14.02 -10.38 -1.52
N GLU A 51 14.60 -11.07 -2.50
CA GLU A 51 15.34 -10.45 -3.61
C GLU A 51 14.30 -9.88 -4.61
N GLY A 52 14.26 -8.56 -4.80
CA GLY A 52 13.39 -7.94 -5.78
C GLY A 52 12.87 -6.55 -5.40
N ILE A 53 11.68 -6.22 -5.92
CA ILE A 53 11.00 -4.98 -5.58
C ILE A 53 10.36 -5.14 -4.20
N ARG A 54 10.70 -4.24 -3.28
CA ARG A 54 10.11 -4.17 -1.95
C ARG A 54 8.83 -3.34 -1.99
N TRP A 55 7.74 -3.90 -1.49
CA TRP A 55 6.43 -3.25 -1.48
C TRP A 55 6.23 -2.51 -0.16
N VAL A 56 6.11 -1.19 -0.26
CA VAL A 56 6.08 -0.30 0.91
C VAL A 56 4.71 0.31 1.19
N HIS A 57 3.77 0.15 0.26
CA HIS A 57 2.41 0.66 0.39
C HIS A 57 1.42 -0.23 -0.35
N VAL A 58 0.14 -0.19 0.07
CA VAL A 58 -0.95 -0.93 -0.55
C VAL A 58 -2.25 -0.14 -0.47
N GLY A 59 -3.05 -0.19 -1.55
CA GLY A 59 -4.39 0.35 -1.63
C GLY A 59 -5.38 -0.64 -2.23
N ILE A 60 -6.66 -0.38 -2.05
CA ILE A 60 -7.79 -1.20 -2.49
C ILE A 60 -8.46 -0.54 -3.70
N ILE A 61 -8.62 -1.27 -4.79
CA ILE A 61 -9.31 -0.78 -5.99
C ILE A 61 -10.82 -0.84 -5.80
N GLU A 62 -11.48 0.28 -6.05
CA GLU A 62 -12.94 0.40 -6.17
C GLU A 62 -13.32 0.79 -7.60
N VAL A 63 -14.26 0.09 -8.19
CA VAL A 63 -14.81 0.37 -9.53
C VAL A 63 -16.17 1.05 -9.38
N ARG A 64 -16.34 2.25 -9.95
CA ARG A 64 -17.60 3.01 -9.97
C ARG A 64 -17.97 3.32 -11.43
N GLY A 65 -18.84 2.51 -12.01
CA GLY A 65 -19.12 2.60 -13.45
C GLY A 65 -17.85 2.36 -14.27
N ASP A 66 -17.47 3.33 -15.09
CA ASP A 66 -16.25 3.27 -15.90
C ASP A 66 -15.01 3.88 -15.21
N SER A 67 -15.13 4.31 -13.96
CA SER A 67 -14.05 4.98 -13.22
C SER A 67 -13.45 4.09 -12.15
N LEU A 68 -12.13 4.21 -11.99
CA LEU A 68 -11.35 3.48 -11.00
C LEU A 68 -10.93 4.43 -9.87
N PHE A 69 -11.02 3.95 -8.64
CA PHE A 69 -10.62 4.64 -7.43
C PHE A 69 -9.70 3.75 -6.59
N VAL A 70 -8.89 4.37 -5.75
CA VAL A 70 -8.08 3.72 -4.72
C VAL A 70 -8.57 4.15 -3.36
N ILE A 71 -8.83 3.18 -2.47
CA ILE A 71 -9.05 3.42 -1.04
C ILE A 71 -7.77 3.03 -0.32
N GLU A 72 -7.18 3.96 0.41
CA GLU A 72 -5.90 3.76 1.08
C GLU A 72 -5.86 4.46 2.43
N ALA A 73 -4.93 4.04 3.31
CA ALA A 73 -4.50 4.82 4.46
C ALA A 73 -3.10 5.36 4.18
N GLU A 74 -2.94 6.69 4.14
CA GLU A 74 -1.67 7.33 3.82
C GLU A 74 -1.28 8.38 4.88
N PRO A 75 0.03 8.66 5.06
CA PRO A 75 0.55 9.43 6.19
C PRO A 75 -0.03 10.83 6.43
N ARG A 76 -0.47 11.53 5.38
CA ARG A 76 -0.91 12.94 5.47
C ARG A 76 -2.40 13.08 5.74
N ASN A 77 -3.22 12.25 5.07
CA ASN A 77 -4.68 12.39 5.07
C ASN A 77 -5.39 11.22 5.76
N GLY A 78 -4.64 10.20 6.24
CA GLY A 78 -5.24 8.99 6.82
C GLY A 78 -5.98 8.17 5.78
N VAL A 79 -7.12 7.58 6.17
CA VAL A 79 -7.95 6.77 5.27
C VAL A 79 -8.72 7.66 4.32
N ARG A 80 -8.45 7.50 3.02
CA ARG A 80 -9.06 8.31 1.95
C ARG A 80 -9.41 7.47 0.72
N CYS A 81 -10.17 8.06 -0.18
CA CYS A 81 -10.48 7.50 -1.49
C CYS A 81 -10.23 8.57 -2.55
N LEU A 82 -9.45 8.23 -3.59
CA LEU A 82 -9.13 9.15 -4.68
C LEU A 82 -9.19 8.42 -6.02
N PRO A 83 -9.35 9.14 -7.17
CA PRO A 83 -9.26 8.54 -8.49
C PRO A 83 -7.91 7.86 -8.71
N LEU A 84 -7.88 6.74 -9.45
CA LEU A 84 -6.65 5.98 -9.71
C LEU A 84 -5.57 6.82 -10.40
N ASP A 85 -5.93 7.67 -11.36
CA ASP A 85 -5.00 8.57 -12.02
C ASP A 85 -4.33 9.55 -11.05
N GLY A 86 -5.09 10.14 -10.12
CA GLY A 86 -4.53 10.97 -9.04
C GLY A 86 -3.62 10.17 -8.09
N PHE A 87 -3.98 8.92 -7.76
CA PHE A 87 -3.12 8.05 -6.98
C PHE A 87 -1.80 7.78 -7.70
N VAL A 88 -1.85 7.45 -9.00
CA VAL A 88 -0.67 7.21 -9.84
C VAL A 88 0.24 8.43 -9.88
N GLU A 89 -0.31 9.64 -10.06
CA GLU A 89 0.47 10.88 -10.07
C GLU A 89 1.21 11.11 -8.74
N GLU A 90 0.61 10.75 -7.60
CA GLU A 90 1.26 10.87 -6.28
C GLU A 90 2.39 9.83 -6.07
N GLN A 91 2.44 8.75 -6.86
CA GLN A 91 3.44 7.68 -6.75
C GLN A 91 4.54 7.80 -7.83
N GLU A 92 4.77 8.99 -8.39
CA GLU A 92 5.77 9.23 -9.44
C GLU A 92 7.13 8.60 -9.10
N GLY A 93 7.68 7.82 -10.02
CA GLY A 93 8.94 7.12 -9.89
C GLY A 93 8.86 5.74 -9.24
N ALA A 94 7.70 5.31 -8.74
CA ALA A 94 7.51 3.99 -8.16
C ALA A 94 7.10 2.95 -9.21
N VAL A 95 7.23 1.67 -8.83
CA VAL A 95 6.61 0.56 -9.56
C VAL A 95 5.26 0.28 -8.91
N LEU A 96 4.21 0.17 -9.71
CA LEU A 96 2.88 -0.25 -9.26
C LEU A 96 2.60 -1.67 -9.71
N LYS A 97 2.20 -2.56 -8.79
CA LYS A 97 1.76 -3.92 -9.10
C LYS A 97 0.30 -4.09 -8.69
N PHE A 98 -0.54 -4.45 -9.64
CA PHE A 98 -1.94 -4.73 -9.39
C PHE A 98 -2.15 -6.24 -9.24
N MET A 99 -2.74 -6.64 -8.13
CA MET A 99 -2.90 -8.04 -7.77
C MET A 99 -4.33 -8.34 -7.34
N ARG A 100 -4.74 -9.61 -7.50
CA ARG A 100 -6.08 -10.11 -7.17
C ARG A 100 -5.99 -11.36 -6.32
N LEU A 101 -6.92 -11.53 -5.38
CA LEU A 101 -7.06 -12.77 -4.63
C LEU A 101 -7.35 -13.95 -5.56
N LYS A 102 -6.66 -15.08 -5.33
CA LYS A 102 -6.83 -16.35 -6.05
C LYS A 102 -8.17 -17.01 -5.75
N THR A 103 -8.69 -16.79 -4.54
CA THR A 103 -9.97 -17.32 -4.08
C THR A 103 -11.03 -16.22 -4.11
N GLY A 104 -12.28 -16.60 -4.36
CA GLY A 104 -13.41 -15.67 -4.27
C GLY A 104 -13.61 -15.16 -2.84
N PHE A 105 -13.99 -13.91 -2.72
CA PHE A 105 -14.39 -13.26 -1.47
C PHE A 105 -15.43 -12.18 -1.77
N ALA A 106 -16.08 -11.66 -0.74
CA ALA A 106 -17.08 -10.61 -0.87
C ALA A 106 -16.41 -9.23 -1.05
N ALA A 107 -15.97 -8.93 -2.27
CA ALA A 107 -15.21 -7.71 -2.61
C ALA A 107 -15.99 -6.43 -2.25
N ASP A 108 -17.30 -6.41 -2.50
CA ASP A 108 -18.15 -5.24 -2.17
C ASP A 108 -18.23 -5.02 -0.64
N ASP A 109 -18.24 -6.10 0.15
CA ASP A 109 -18.21 -6.01 1.61
C ASP A 109 -16.84 -5.50 2.09
N ALA A 110 -15.75 -5.93 1.47
CA ALA A 110 -14.41 -5.41 1.78
C ALA A 110 -14.32 -3.89 1.47
N ILE A 111 -14.83 -3.46 0.32
CA ILE A 111 -14.94 -2.04 -0.04
C ILE A 111 -15.79 -1.29 1.01
N ALA A 112 -16.93 -1.86 1.43
CA ALA A 112 -17.79 -1.23 2.43
C ALA A 112 -17.08 -1.07 3.79
N ARG A 113 -16.32 -2.10 4.24
CA ARG A 113 -15.52 -2.04 5.48
C ARG A 113 -14.42 -0.98 5.37
N ALA A 114 -13.66 -0.96 4.28
CA ALA A 114 -12.63 0.06 4.05
C ALA A 114 -13.22 1.48 4.06
N LYS A 115 -14.38 1.67 3.42
CA LYS A 115 -15.07 2.97 3.40
C LYS A 115 -15.64 3.38 4.76
N ALA A 116 -15.98 2.45 5.61
CA ALA A 116 -16.42 2.76 6.98
C ALA A 116 -15.32 3.41 7.83
N ARG A 117 -14.04 3.21 7.47
CA ARG A 117 -12.88 3.82 8.12
C ARG A 117 -12.44 5.17 7.51
N MET A 118 -13.17 5.68 6.50
CA MET A 118 -12.83 6.96 5.85
C MET A 118 -12.69 8.10 6.86
N GLY A 119 -11.57 8.83 6.77
CA GLY A 119 -11.23 9.95 7.65
C GLY A 119 -10.53 9.55 8.95
N GLU A 120 -10.33 8.26 9.23
CA GLU A 120 -9.45 7.85 10.31
C GLU A 120 -8.02 8.36 10.05
N PRO A 121 -7.33 8.90 11.06
CA PRO A 121 -5.95 9.36 10.89
C PRO A 121 -5.01 8.19 10.63
N TYR A 122 -3.86 8.47 9.98
CA TYR A 122 -2.82 7.45 9.79
C TYR A 122 -2.28 6.95 11.13
N ASP A 123 -2.10 5.64 11.26
CA ASP A 123 -1.54 5.04 12.46
C ASP A 123 -0.02 4.99 12.43
N TRP A 124 0.58 5.99 13.04
CA TRP A 124 2.03 6.05 13.24
C TRP A 124 2.52 5.19 14.42
N TYR A 125 1.59 4.65 15.23
CA TYR A 125 1.93 3.79 16.37
C TYR A 125 2.00 2.31 15.98
N TYR A 126 1.39 1.95 14.85
CA TYR A 126 1.30 0.57 14.36
C TYR A 126 0.70 -0.39 15.39
N LEU A 127 -0.31 0.06 16.11
CA LEU A 127 -0.99 -0.70 17.15
C LEU A 127 -2.46 -0.95 16.75
N PRO A 128 -3.00 -2.16 16.97
CA PRO A 128 -4.37 -2.46 16.60
C PRO A 128 -5.39 -1.67 17.43
N ASP A 129 -6.62 -1.54 16.91
CA ASP A 129 -7.81 -1.03 17.63
C ASP A 129 -7.66 0.34 18.30
N ASN A 130 -6.84 1.23 17.74
CA ASN A 130 -6.55 2.55 18.32
C ASN A 130 -7.31 3.71 17.66
N GLY A 131 -8.25 3.43 16.72
CA GLY A 131 -9.01 4.44 15.97
C GLY A 131 -8.18 5.15 14.91
N ARG A 132 -7.09 4.55 14.48
CA ARG A 132 -6.17 4.96 13.41
C ARG A 132 -5.99 3.81 12.45
N CYS A 133 -5.35 4.05 11.31
CA CYS A 133 -5.16 3.00 10.32
C CYS A 133 -3.88 3.22 9.50
N TYR A 134 -3.06 2.20 9.34
CA TYR A 134 -2.00 2.19 8.33
C TYR A 134 -2.40 1.33 7.12
N CYS A 135 -1.65 1.41 6.03
CA CYS A 135 -2.09 0.93 4.72
C CYS A 135 -2.45 -0.56 4.68
N SER A 136 -1.59 -1.42 5.18
CA SER A 136 -1.85 -2.87 5.18
C SER A 136 -2.84 -3.31 6.27
N GLU A 137 -2.98 -2.57 7.37
CA GLU A 137 -4.05 -2.79 8.34
C GLU A 137 -5.43 -2.53 7.73
N LEU A 138 -5.57 -1.49 6.89
CA LEU A 138 -6.82 -1.24 6.18
C LEU A 138 -7.23 -2.44 5.32
N VAL A 139 -6.27 -3.05 4.62
CA VAL A 139 -6.51 -4.27 3.84
C VAL A 139 -6.85 -5.43 4.77
N TYR A 140 -6.07 -5.65 5.82
CA TYR A 140 -6.26 -6.74 6.79
C TYR A 140 -7.67 -6.73 7.38
N ASP A 141 -8.13 -5.59 7.88
CA ASP A 141 -9.45 -5.44 8.52
C ASP A 141 -10.60 -5.51 7.51
N SER A 142 -10.32 -5.16 6.24
CA SER A 142 -11.34 -5.16 5.20
C SER A 142 -11.54 -6.52 4.54
N TYR A 143 -10.49 -7.37 4.48
CA TYR A 143 -10.50 -8.62 3.74
C TYR A 143 -10.79 -9.81 4.66
N LEU A 144 -12.08 -10.11 4.80
CA LEU A 144 -12.58 -11.23 5.60
C LEU A 144 -13.16 -12.31 4.68
N ASP A 145 -13.00 -13.57 5.08
CA ASP A 145 -13.66 -14.70 4.45
C ASP A 145 -15.15 -14.81 4.86
N GLU A 146 -15.82 -15.82 4.35
CA GLU A 146 -17.24 -16.06 4.64
C GLU A 146 -17.54 -16.35 6.12
N SER A 147 -16.54 -16.78 6.89
CA SER A 147 -16.65 -17.00 8.33
C SER A 147 -16.40 -15.73 9.16
N GLY A 148 -15.94 -14.65 8.53
CA GLY A 148 -15.50 -13.43 9.18
C GLY A 148 -14.05 -13.47 9.66
N ALA A 149 -13.27 -14.47 9.28
CA ALA A 149 -11.84 -14.53 9.58
C ALA A 149 -11.04 -13.70 8.57
N HIS A 150 -9.93 -13.09 9.02
CA HIS A 150 -9.04 -12.33 8.15
C HIS A 150 -8.39 -13.24 7.11
N ILE A 151 -8.39 -12.81 5.85
CA ILE A 151 -7.78 -13.56 4.73
C ILE A 151 -6.26 -13.49 4.80
N PHE A 152 -5.71 -12.33 5.14
CA PHE A 152 -4.26 -12.18 5.35
C PHE A 152 -3.89 -12.46 6.79
N PRO A 153 -2.74 -13.09 7.07
CA PRO A 153 -2.28 -13.29 8.44
C PRO A 153 -1.75 -11.99 9.05
N ALA A 154 -1.90 -11.82 10.37
CA ALA A 154 -1.13 -10.86 11.15
C ALA A 154 0.09 -11.57 11.74
N GLU A 155 1.27 -10.99 11.53
CA GLU A 155 2.55 -11.54 11.96
C GLU A 155 3.20 -10.65 13.03
N SER A 156 4.23 -11.17 13.68
CA SER A 156 5.04 -10.36 14.59
C SER A 156 5.84 -9.35 13.79
N MET A 157 5.59 -8.06 13.97
CA MET A 157 6.28 -7.00 13.23
C MET A 157 7.71 -6.84 13.72
N SER A 158 8.61 -6.54 12.80
CA SER A 158 9.95 -6.03 13.09
C SER A 158 10.17 -4.70 12.40
N PHE A 159 10.85 -3.80 13.08
CA PHE A 159 11.27 -2.49 12.56
C PHE A 159 12.78 -2.46 12.29
N ARG A 160 13.43 -3.64 12.33
CA ARG A 160 14.87 -3.80 12.11
C ARG A 160 15.15 -4.08 10.64
N ASP A 161 16.32 -3.63 10.21
CA ASP A 161 16.88 -4.00 8.91
C ASP A 161 17.38 -5.46 8.86
N ALA A 162 17.86 -5.88 7.71
CA ALA A 162 18.39 -7.23 7.50
C ALA A 162 19.61 -7.58 8.38
N ASP A 163 20.34 -6.57 8.87
CA ASP A 163 21.46 -6.72 9.78
C ASP A 163 21.02 -6.73 11.26
N GLY A 164 19.72 -6.65 11.52
CA GLY A 164 19.12 -6.60 12.85
C GLY A 164 19.28 -5.25 13.55
N GLN A 165 19.68 -4.20 12.82
CA GLN A 165 19.81 -2.85 13.35
C GLN A 165 18.48 -2.11 13.28
N MET A 166 18.21 -1.23 14.26
CA MET A 166 17.06 -0.35 14.23
C MET A 166 17.38 0.88 13.39
N PRO A 167 16.73 1.10 12.22
CA PRO A 167 16.92 2.30 11.41
C PRO A 167 16.64 3.57 12.20
N GLN A 168 17.47 4.61 11.99
CA GLN A 168 17.37 5.88 12.72
C GLN A 168 16.00 6.54 12.55
N PHE A 169 15.38 6.35 11.39
CA PHE A 169 14.02 6.84 11.12
C PHE A 169 13.01 6.38 12.19
N TRP A 170 13.00 5.10 12.55
CA TRP A 170 12.08 4.56 13.54
C TRP A 170 12.40 5.06 14.95
N ILE A 171 13.69 5.15 15.29
CA ILE A 171 14.13 5.71 16.59
C ILE A 171 13.60 7.13 16.75
N ASP A 172 13.78 7.98 15.73
CA ASP A 172 13.37 9.39 15.77
C ASP A 172 11.84 9.53 15.79
N LEU A 173 11.13 8.72 15.00
CA LEU A 173 9.68 8.73 14.94
C LEU A 173 9.06 8.39 16.31
N PHE A 174 9.44 7.26 16.89
CA PHE A 174 8.84 6.80 18.15
C PHE A 174 9.28 7.66 19.33
N ALA A 175 10.49 8.22 19.31
CA ALA A 175 10.91 9.23 20.27
C ALA A 175 10.03 10.51 20.18
N ALA A 176 9.71 10.97 18.98
CA ALA A 176 8.81 12.11 18.77
C ALA A 176 7.37 11.81 19.20
N LEU A 177 6.90 10.58 19.06
CA LEU A 177 5.59 10.11 19.52
C LEU A 177 5.56 9.89 21.06
N GLY A 178 6.70 9.83 21.71
CA GLY A 178 6.82 9.62 23.16
C GLY A 178 6.50 8.18 23.60
N CYS A 179 6.72 7.19 22.73
CA CYS A 179 6.49 5.77 22.99
C CYS A 179 7.66 4.92 22.50
N GLU A 180 7.67 3.64 22.88
CA GLU A 180 8.63 2.67 22.41
C GLU A 180 8.24 2.14 21.02
N VAL A 181 9.23 1.64 20.26
CA VAL A 181 8.98 0.94 18.99
C VAL A 181 8.19 -0.34 19.30
N PRO A 182 7.06 -0.61 18.63
CA PRO A 182 6.20 -1.77 18.89
C PRO A 182 6.78 -3.05 18.27
N GLU A 183 8.04 -3.33 18.57
CA GLU A 183 8.77 -4.50 18.08
C GLU A 183 8.12 -5.78 18.61
N GLY A 184 7.78 -6.71 17.73
CA GLY A 184 7.15 -7.97 18.08
C GLY A 184 5.63 -7.93 18.24
N GLU A 185 5.00 -6.76 18.19
CA GLU A 185 3.55 -6.65 18.18
C GLU A 185 2.94 -7.25 16.89
N LYS A 186 1.69 -7.69 16.99
CA LYS A 186 0.99 -8.26 15.83
C LYS A 186 0.56 -7.18 14.87
N GLY A 187 0.90 -7.35 13.60
CA GLY A 187 0.52 -6.44 12.54
C GLY A 187 0.71 -7.04 11.16
N THR A 188 0.66 -6.18 10.15
CA THR A 188 0.78 -6.56 8.75
C THR A 188 1.73 -5.62 8.03
N ASN A 189 2.25 -6.03 6.88
CA ASN A 189 3.00 -5.16 6.00
C ASN A 189 2.67 -5.47 4.53
N PRO A 190 2.86 -4.50 3.62
CA PRO A 190 2.54 -4.69 2.20
C PRO A 190 3.36 -5.79 1.53
N ASP A 191 4.64 -5.93 1.89
CA ASP A 191 5.55 -6.90 1.27
C ASP A 191 5.10 -8.33 1.57
N SER A 192 4.88 -8.69 2.83
CA SER A 192 4.33 -10.00 3.23
C SER A 192 2.97 -10.28 2.58
N MET A 193 2.11 -9.26 2.42
CA MET A 193 0.83 -9.45 1.72
C MET A 193 1.03 -9.80 0.24
N ALA A 194 1.91 -9.08 -0.46
CA ALA A 194 2.20 -9.32 -1.87
C ALA A 194 2.80 -10.71 -2.09
N GLU A 195 3.67 -11.17 -1.18
CA GLU A 195 4.39 -12.44 -1.25
C GLU A 195 3.63 -13.61 -0.58
N SER A 196 2.46 -13.38 0.00
CA SER A 196 1.67 -14.37 0.76
C SER A 196 1.27 -15.63 -0.03
N GLY A 197 1.42 -15.60 -1.36
CA GLY A 197 0.92 -16.68 -2.24
C GLY A 197 -0.60 -16.69 -2.42
N LEU A 198 -1.34 -15.82 -1.74
CA LEU A 198 -2.80 -15.68 -1.84
C LEU A 198 -3.25 -14.89 -3.07
N LEU A 199 -2.34 -14.10 -3.64
CA LEU A 199 -2.59 -13.19 -4.75
C LEU A 199 -1.99 -13.72 -6.06
N TYR A 200 -2.54 -13.25 -7.18
CA TYR A 200 -1.91 -13.34 -8.49
C TYR A 200 -1.85 -11.95 -9.13
N GLU A 201 -0.83 -11.74 -9.95
CA GLU A 201 -0.64 -10.48 -10.66
C GLU A 201 -1.69 -10.30 -11.76
N VAL A 202 -2.32 -9.14 -11.81
CA VAL A 202 -3.17 -8.70 -12.92
C VAL A 202 -2.31 -8.00 -13.96
N PHE A 203 -1.53 -7.01 -13.54
CA PHE A 203 -0.46 -6.38 -14.32
C PHE A 203 0.47 -5.55 -13.43
N THR A 204 1.64 -5.16 -13.99
CA THR A 204 2.61 -4.26 -13.34
C THR A 204 2.88 -3.07 -14.26
N ASP A 205 2.94 -1.86 -13.70
CA ASP A 205 3.27 -0.62 -14.40
C ASP A 205 4.46 0.07 -13.72
N LYS A 206 5.25 0.80 -14.52
CA LYS A 206 6.35 1.65 -14.05
C LYS A 206 6.05 3.08 -14.43
N ILE A 207 5.85 3.92 -13.46
CA ILE A 207 5.48 5.32 -13.60
C ILE A 207 6.63 6.27 -13.28
#